data_65e5af66978ad79d1b8cfd568dd08349
#
_entry.id   65e5af66978ad79d1b8cfd568dd08349
#
_cell.length_a   1.000
_cell.length_b   1.000
_cell.length_c   1.000
_cell.angle_alpha   90.00
_cell.angle_beta   90.00
_cell.angle_gamma   90.00
#
_symmetry.space_group_name_H-M   'P 1'
#
loop_
_entity.id
_entity.type
_entity.pdbx_description
1 polymer ?
#
loop_
_entity_poly.entity_id
_entity_poly.type
_entity_poly.pdbx_seq_one_letter_code
_entity_poly.pdbx_strand_id
1 'polypeptide(L)'
;MIASFSLLHPAELEALPPELTLFLFPVGGLEQHGPHLPMGVKLRQAEELSKGLANELSRRLPSWNFILMPLIPLSVDTHTSRIALSVRAHVVRDAVVDQADQLKRLGFRNFISVSSHLTPRQLTALEDAARLVTSGWFGGGSAQMVSVSSALVDSSELWNSPLLSLPKEHGGARDTGFMMHFNPESVTSDSASLPSIPSPKASPARLIRYFRHELDGYWGSPASSSVSDVKSLLSGDAESLATRLLPWLERSEGKRQFLSAYGRFPVNGSFFKAYLLAAIFFVVMTFWVLWSMKDVFEP
;
A
#
# COMPACT_ATOMS: atom_id res chain seq x y z
N MET A 1 14.42 6.10 -19.04
CA MET A 1 15.30 6.66 -17.99
C MET A 1 14.72 6.32 -16.62
N ILE A 2 15.56 6.14 -15.58
CA ILE A 2 15.13 6.07 -14.17
C ILE A 2 15.80 7.21 -13.42
N ALA A 3 15.04 8.00 -12.67
CA ALA A 3 15.57 9.14 -11.91
C ALA A 3 14.84 9.31 -10.57
N SER A 4 15.52 9.92 -9.59
CA SER A 4 14.88 10.38 -8.34
C SER A 4 14.36 11.80 -8.55
N PHE A 5 13.09 12.02 -8.20
CA PHE A 5 12.46 13.35 -8.32
C PHE A 5 13.23 14.45 -7.57
N SER A 6 13.75 14.14 -6.38
CA SER A 6 14.51 15.08 -5.56
C SER A 6 15.87 15.51 -6.16
N LEU A 7 16.33 14.84 -7.20
CA LEU A 7 17.59 15.13 -7.88
C LEU A 7 17.39 15.73 -9.26
N LEU A 8 16.16 15.80 -9.77
CA LEU A 8 15.86 16.42 -11.06
C LEU A 8 15.90 17.96 -10.95
N HIS A 9 16.54 18.59 -11.89
CA HIS A 9 16.41 20.02 -12.09
C HIS A 9 15.06 20.38 -12.76
N PRO A 10 14.49 21.57 -12.51
CA PRO A 10 13.20 21.95 -13.11
C PRO A 10 13.17 21.79 -14.63
N ALA A 11 14.22 22.21 -15.35
CA ALA A 11 14.30 22.08 -16.79
C ALA A 11 14.31 20.61 -17.28
N GLU A 12 14.90 19.69 -16.50
CA GLU A 12 14.87 18.26 -16.82
C GLU A 12 13.47 17.69 -16.63
N LEU A 13 12.76 18.11 -15.58
CA LEU A 13 11.38 17.69 -15.35
C LEU A 13 10.45 18.20 -16.47
N GLU A 14 10.58 19.45 -16.87
CA GLU A 14 9.78 20.06 -17.95
C GLU A 14 10.05 19.43 -19.31
N ALA A 15 11.25 18.90 -19.53
CA ALA A 15 11.61 18.21 -20.78
C ALA A 15 11.08 16.77 -20.89
N LEU A 16 10.54 16.20 -19.81
CA LEU A 16 9.99 14.83 -19.84
C LEU A 16 8.69 14.77 -20.63
N PRO A 17 8.53 13.77 -21.53
CA PRO A 17 7.27 13.55 -22.23
C PRO A 17 6.16 13.10 -21.25
N PRO A 18 5.09 13.88 -21.05
CA PRO A 18 4.08 13.60 -20.03
C PRO A 18 3.38 12.23 -20.19
N GLU A 19 3.17 11.79 -21.45
CA GLU A 19 2.49 10.52 -21.75
C GLU A 19 3.38 9.29 -21.51
N LEU A 20 4.70 9.45 -21.58
CA LEU A 20 5.69 8.39 -21.41
C LEU A 20 6.48 8.52 -20.11
N THR A 21 5.92 9.20 -19.13
CA THR A 21 6.53 9.37 -17.80
C THR A 21 5.63 8.80 -16.73
N LEU A 22 6.16 7.88 -15.92
CA LEU A 22 5.47 7.24 -14.78
C LEU A 22 6.13 7.70 -13.47
N PHE A 23 5.32 8.22 -12.56
CA PHE A 23 5.75 8.58 -11.21
C PHE A 23 5.38 7.47 -10.24
N LEU A 24 6.37 7.03 -9.44
CA LEU A 24 6.22 5.99 -8.43
C LEU A 24 6.28 6.63 -7.03
N PHE A 25 5.20 6.50 -6.26
CA PHE A 25 5.06 7.03 -4.91
C PHE A 25 5.30 5.93 -3.89
N PRO A 26 6.51 5.79 -3.32
CA PRO A 26 6.78 4.85 -2.24
C PRO A 26 6.18 5.37 -0.93
N VAL A 27 5.29 4.57 -0.31
CA VAL A 27 4.56 4.91 0.91
C VAL A 27 4.75 3.81 1.94
N GLY A 28 5.21 4.15 3.14
CA GLY A 28 5.44 3.16 4.19
C GLY A 28 5.42 3.77 5.58
N GLY A 29 5.16 2.93 6.58
CA GLY A 29 5.07 3.36 7.98
C GLY A 29 6.40 3.35 8.71
N LEU A 30 6.39 4.07 9.83
CA LEU A 30 7.42 4.01 10.86
C LEU A 30 6.80 3.33 12.08
N GLU A 31 7.11 2.04 12.27
CA GLU A 31 6.55 1.21 13.33
C GLU A 31 7.55 0.16 13.81
N GLN A 32 7.39 -0.30 15.03
CA GLN A 32 8.21 -1.33 15.63
C GLN A 32 8.02 -2.66 14.88
N HIS A 33 9.14 -3.32 14.54
CA HIS A 33 9.20 -4.64 13.93
C HIS A 33 10.04 -5.60 14.78
N GLY A 34 9.73 -5.66 16.07
CA GLY A 34 10.54 -6.38 17.06
C GLY A 34 11.67 -5.53 17.63
N PRO A 35 12.44 -6.09 18.57
CA PRO A 35 13.59 -5.40 19.18
C PRO A 35 14.81 -5.31 18.25
N HIS A 36 14.85 -6.12 17.20
CA HIS A 36 16.02 -6.34 16.33
C HIS A 36 16.01 -5.54 15.03
N LEU A 37 14.88 -4.91 14.68
CA LEU A 37 14.75 -4.17 13.43
C LEU A 37 14.49 -2.68 13.67
N PRO A 38 14.95 -1.80 12.77
CA PRO A 38 14.66 -0.37 12.86
C PRO A 38 13.19 -0.08 12.55
N MET A 39 12.72 1.10 12.94
CA MET A 39 11.33 1.54 12.73
C MET A 39 10.91 1.65 11.25
N GLY A 40 11.87 1.85 10.36
CA GLY A 40 11.64 2.17 8.94
C GLY A 40 11.56 0.97 7.99
N VAL A 41 11.37 -0.26 8.49
CA VAL A 41 11.35 -1.48 7.65
C VAL A 41 10.38 -1.35 6.48
N LYS A 42 9.12 -1.01 6.74
CA LYS A 42 8.09 -0.92 5.69
C LYS A 42 8.33 0.23 4.71
N LEU A 43 8.91 1.32 5.19
CA LEU A 43 9.29 2.43 4.34
C LEU A 43 10.43 2.03 3.39
N ARG A 44 11.47 1.34 3.90
CA ARG A 44 12.57 0.83 3.10
C ARG A 44 12.13 -0.22 2.09
N GLN A 45 11.22 -1.11 2.49
CA GLN A 45 10.62 -2.11 1.58
C GLN A 45 9.87 -1.44 0.42
N ALA A 46 9.06 -0.40 0.69
CA ALA A 46 8.35 0.34 -0.35
C ALA A 46 9.32 1.02 -1.33
N GLU A 47 10.42 1.57 -0.82
CA GLU A 47 11.48 2.18 -1.63
C GLU A 47 12.12 1.17 -2.57
N GLU A 48 12.61 0.05 -2.03
CA GLU A 48 13.33 -0.96 -2.81
C GLU A 48 12.42 -1.68 -3.82
N LEU A 49 11.16 -1.93 -3.45
CA LEU A 49 10.16 -2.45 -4.38
C LEU A 49 9.89 -1.47 -5.51
N SER A 50 9.82 -0.16 -5.22
CA SER A 50 9.64 0.87 -6.25
C SER A 50 10.84 0.93 -7.20
N LYS A 51 12.07 0.82 -6.69
CA LYS A 51 13.30 0.75 -7.51
C LYS A 51 13.32 -0.51 -8.38
N GLY A 52 13.02 -1.67 -7.79
CA GLY A 52 12.94 -2.95 -8.50
C GLY A 52 11.91 -2.91 -9.62
N LEU A 53 10.72 -2.38 -9.34
CA LEU A 53 9.65 -2.21 -10.32
C LEU A 53 10.03 -1.24 -11.45
N ALA A 54 10.63 -0.10 -11.13
CA ALA A 54 11.12 0.84 -12.14
C ALA A 54 12.19 0.22 -13.06
N ASN A 55 13.12 -0.57 -12.47
CA ASN A 55 14.13 -1.30 -13.23
C ASN A 55 13.48 -2.33 -14.17
N GLU A 56 12.50 -3.09 -13.70
CA GLU A 56 11.82 -4.10 -14.50
C GLU A 56 10.99 -3.47 -15.62
N LEU A 57 10.26 -2.40 -15.35
CA LEU A 57 9.49 -1.66 -16.34
C LEU A 57 10.41 -0.99 -17.36
N SER A 58 11.57 -0.46 -16.97
CA SER A 58 12.49 0.19 -17.90
C SER A 58 13.10 -0.77 -18.93
N ARG A 59 13.25 -2.05 -18.58
CA ARG A 59 13.69 -3.09 -19.54
C ARG A 59 12.60 -3.42 -20.56
N ARG A 60 11.33 -3.36 -20.17
CA ARG A 60 10.18 -3.68 -21.02
C ARG A 60 9.67 -2.48 -21.83
N LEU A 61 9.83 -1.28 -21.29
CA LEU A 61 9.37 -0.01 -21.87
C LEU A 61 10.54 0.98 -22.00
N PRO A 62 11.51 0.76 -22.90
CA PRO A 62 12.74 1.55 -22.97
C PRO A 62 12.53 3.03 -23.37
N SER A 63 11.39 3.35 -23.97
CA SER A 63 11.01 4.74 -24.30
C SER A 63 10.41 5.52 -23.13
N TRP A 64 10.10 4.85 -22.01
CA TRP A 64 9.47 5.46 -20.86
C TRP A 64 10.48 6.03 -19.86
N ASN A 65 10.02 7.02 -19.10
CA ASN A 65 10.71 7.58 -17.94
C ASN A 65 10.02 7.14 -16.66
N PHE A 66 10.79 6.72 -15.68
CA PHE A 66 10.33 6.24 -14.38
C PHE A 66 10.91 7.14 -13.30
N ILE A 67 10.06 7.91 -12.64
CA ILE A 67 10.48 8.90 -11.66
C ILE A 67 10.09 8.41 -10.27
N LEU A 68 11.12 8.16 -9.46
CA LEU A 68 10.94 7.75 -8.06
C LEU A 68 10.68 9.01 -7.22
N MET A 69 9.49 9.11 -6.67
CA MET A 69 9.11 10.19 -5.76
C MET A 69 9.80 10.04 -4.40
N PRO A 70 9.96 11.13 -3.63
CA PRO A 70 10.42 11.04 -2.25
C PRO A 70 9.57 10.08 -1.42
N LEU A 71 10.21 9.42 -0.44
CA LEU A 71 9.53 8.52 0.48
C LEU A 71 8.44 9.27 1.26
N ILE A 72 7.24 8.69 1.33
CA ILE A 72 6.13 9.19 2.15
C ILE A 72 6.07 8.35 3.43
N PRO A 73 6.58 8.85 4.58
CA PRO A 73 6.68 8.08 5.82
C PRO A 73 5.35 8.07 6.59
N LEU A 74 4.27 7.68 5.93
CA LEU A 74 2.91 7.70 6.47
C LEU A 74 2.28 6.32 6.36
N SER A 75 1.65 5.86 7.44
CA SER A 75 0.84 4.63 7.44
C SER A 75 -0.36 4.70 8.35
N VAL A 76 -1.30 3.83 8.07
CA VAL A 76 -2.53 3.62 8.85
C VAL A 76 -2.49 2.22 9.46
N ASP A 77 -3.12 2.05 10.63
CA ASP A 77 -3.29 0.75 11.29
C ASP A 77 -1.97 0.08 11.72
N THR A 78 -1.13 0.85 12.38
CA THR A 78 0.10 0.35 13.02
C THR A 78 -0.18 -0.29 14.38
N HIS A 79 -1.33 -0.95 14.54
CA HIS A 79 -1.84 -1.44 15.82
C HIS A 79 -1.04 -2.57 16.45
N THR A 80 -0.11 -3.14 15.70
CA THR A 80 0.70 -4.28 16.15
C THR A 80 1.83 -3.91 17.07
N SER A 81 2.15 -2.63 17.14
CA SER A 81 3.33 -2.20 17.85
C SER A 81 3.02 -1.13 18.88
N ARG A 82 3.72 -1.22 20.02
CA ARG A 82 3.68 -0.22 21.08
C ARG A 82 4.22 1.14 20.60
N ILE A 83 5.17 1.11 19.69
CA ILE A 83 5.82 2.29 19.13
C ILE A 83 5.53 2.35 17.64
N ALA A 84 4.66 3.28 17.22
CA ALA A 84 4.32 3.48 15.84
C ALA A 84 3.81 4.90 15.59
N LEU A 85 4.12 5.44 14.41
CA LEU A 85 3.63 6.72 13.95
C LEU A 85 2.47 6.50 12.96
N SER A 86 1.29 6.20 13.51
CA SER A 86 0.08 6.01 12.70
C SER A 86 -0.63 7.34 12.47
N VAL A 87 -1.11 7.54 11.25
CA VAL A 87 -1.93 8.70 10.87
C VAL A 87 -3.34 8.26 10.44
N ARG A 88 -4.23 9.22 10.29
CA ARG A 88 -5.57 8.95 9.76
C ARG A 88 -5.51 8.61 8.27
N ALA A 89 -6.37 7.71 7.80
CA ALA A 89 -6.36 7.22 6.42
C ALA A 89 -6.41 8.34 5.35
N HIS A 90 -7.20 9.40 5.60
CA HIS A 90 -7.25 10.52 4.67
C HIS A 90 -5.95 11.31 4.59
N VAL A 91 -5.11 11.31 5.63
CA VAL A 91 -3.80 11.99 5.58
C VAL A 91 -2.87 11.27 4.60
N VAL A 92 -2.86 9.93 4.60
CA VAL A 92 -2.11 9.14 3.61
C VAL A 92 -2.64 9.38 2.20
N ARG A 93 -3.96 9.30 2.04
CA ARG A 93 -4.64 9.56 0.76
C ARG A 93 -4.30 10.95 0.22
N ASP A 94 -4.53 11.98 1.04
CA ASP A 94 -4.42 13.37 0.61
C ASP A 94 -2.96 13.76 0.32
N ALA A 95 -1.99 13.22 1.07
CA ALA A 95 -0.57 13.42 0.79
C ALA A 95 -0.15 12.92 -0.61
N VAL A 96 -0.72 11.79 -1.06
CA VAL A 96 -0.48 11.26 -2.41
C VAL A 96 -1.24 12.08 -3.46
N VAL A 97 -2.52 12.41 -3.19
CA VAL A 97 -3.36 13.19 -4.12
C VAL A 97 -2.77 14.56 -4.38
N ASP A 98 -2.37 15.28 -3.33
CA ASP A 98 -1.85 16.65 -3.47
C ASP A 98 -0.58 16.70 -4.31
N GLN A 99 0.35 15.74 -4.11
CA GLN A 99 1.56 15.66 -4.92
C GLN A 99 1.25 15.28 -6.37
N ALA A 100 0.37 14.30 -6.60
CA ALA A 100 -0.03 13.90 -7.94
C ALA A 100 -0.76 15.05 -8.68
N ASP A 101 -1.59 15.82 -8.00
CA ASP A 101 -2.32 16.94 -8.60
C ASP A 101 -1.37 18.09 -9.01
N GLN A 102 -0.26 18.33 -8.31
CA GLN A 102 0.76 19.26 -8.77
C GLN A 102 1.41 18.78 -10.06
N LEU A 103 1.77 17.49 -10.15
CA LEU A 103 2.34 16.89 -11.37
C LEU A 103 1.35 16.90 -12.54
N LYS A 104 0.05 16.68 -12.27
CA LYS A 104 -1.02 16.82 -13.29
C LYS A 104 -1.10 18.22 -13.87
N ARG A 105 -0.87 19.27 -13.08
CA ARG A 105 -0.83 20.66 -13.57
C ARG A 105 0.33 20.90 -14.54
N LEU A 106 1.40 20.12 -14.41
CA LEU A 106 2.53 20.11 -15.37
C LEU A 106 2.25 19.21 -16.60
N GLY A 107 1.06 18.60 -16.71
CA GLY A 107 0.64 17.76 -17.83
C GLY A 107 0.89 16.26 -17.66
N PHE A 108 1.56 15.82 -16.59
CA PHE A 108 1.84 14.40 -16.34
C PHE A 108 0.57 13.61 -16.04
N ARG A 109 0.54 12.33 -16.44
CA ARG A 109 -0.70 11.55 -16.44
C ARG A 109 -0.61 10.16 -15.84
N ASN A 110 0.59 9.61 -15.60
CA ASN A 110 0.75 8.23 -15.17
C ASN A 110 1.38 8.18 -13.77
N PHE A 111 0.65 7.58 -12.82
CA PHE A 111 1.03 7.54 -11.42
C PHE A 111 0.76 6.15 -10.82
N ILE A 112 1.66 5.68 -9.96
CA ILE A 112 1.43 4.49 -9.13
C ILE A 112 1.84 4.79 -7.68
N SER A 113 1.10 4.23 -6.72
CA SER A 113 1.56 4.15 -5.33
C SER A 113 2.03 2.75 -5.01
N VAL A 114 3.14 2.66 -4.28
CA VAL A 114 3.79 1.42 -3.87
C VAL A 114 3.91 1.40 -2.35
N SER A 115 3.33 0.41 -1.69
CA SER A 115 3.44 0.23 -0.24
C SER A 115 3.65 -1.24 0.10
N SER A 116 4.50 -1.50 1.07
CA SER A 116 4.67 -2.82 1.69
C SER A 116 3.88 -2.97 3.00
N HIS A 117 3.21 -1.90 3.44
CA HIS A 117 2.30 -1.92 4.56
C HIS A 117 0.90 -2.29 4.06
N LEU A 118 0.51 -3.57 4.19
CA LEU A 118 -0.64 -4.16 3.51
C LEU A 118 -1.87 -4.29 4.42
N THR A 119 -2.04 -3.35 5.38
CA THR A 119 -3.26 -3.33 6.20
C THR A 119 -4.48 -2.86 5.39
N PRO A 120 -5.69 -3.31 5.73
CA PRO A 120 -6.90 -2.96 4.97
C PRO A 120 -7.10 -1.46 4.79
N ARG A 121 -6.86 -0.65 5.83
CA ARG A 121 -7.06 0.80 5.75
C ARG A 121 -5.93 1.51 5.01
N GLN A 122 -4.70 0.98 5.02
CA GLN A 122 -3.61 1.49 4.18
C GLN A 122 -3.92 1.25 2.70
N LEU A 123 -4.32 0.03 2.35
CA LEU A 123 -4.69 -0.33 0.99
C LEU A 123 -5.84 0.55 0.47
N THR A 124 -6.92 0.67 1.24
CA THR A 124 -8.07 1.49 0.84
C THR A 124 -7.74 2.98 0.75
N ALA A 125 -6.86 3.51 1.60
CA ALA A 125 -6.40 4.89 1.50
C ALA A 125 -5.67 5.16 0.18
N LEU A 126 -4.78 4.24 -0.23
CA LEU A 126 -4.04 4.35 -1.49
C LEU A 126 -4.93 4.10 -2.73
N GLU A 127 -5.89 3.19 -2.64
CA GLU A 127 -6.90 2.96 -3.69
C GLU A 127 -7.82 4.18 -3.85
N ASP A 128 -8.22 4.82 -2.75
CA ASP A 128 -8.99 6.08 -2.77
C ASP A 128 -8.16 7.22 -3.39
N ALA A 129 -6.86 7.32 -3.08
CA ALA A 129 -5.96 8.27 -3.73
C ALA A 129 -5.93 8.02 -5.24
N ALA A 130 -5.74 6.78 -5.65
CA ALA A 130 -5.73 6.39 -7.06
C ALA A 130 -7.04 6.75 -7.78
N ARG A 131 -8.18 6.55 -7.12
CA ARG A 131 -9.50 6.91 -7.63
C ARG A 131 -9.63 8.42 -7.79
N LEU A 132 -9.24 9.21 -6.79
CA LEU A 132 -9.35 10.69 -6.82
C LEU A 132 -8.43 11.29 -7.89
N VAL A 133 -7.19 10.84 -7.98
CA VAL A 133 -6.24 11.30 -9.01
C VAL A 133 -6.76 11.01 -10.41
N THR A 134 -7.39 9.84 -10.59
CA THR A 134 -7.90 9.41 -11.90
C THR A 134 -9.20 10.11 -12.29
N SER A 135 -10.17 10.18 -11.37
CA SER A 135 -11.51 10.66 -11.69
C SER A 135 -11.70 12.13 -11.30
N GLY A 136 -10.80 12.67 -10.45
CA GLY A 136 -11.03 13.94 -9.77
C GLY A 136 -12.21 13.85 -8.78
N TRP A 137 -12.50 14.93 -8.08
CA TRP A 137 -13.64 15.03 -7.18
C TRP A 137 -14.99 15.07 -7.93
N PHE A 138 -14.98 15.58 -9.17
CA PHE A 138 -16.19 15.81 -9.97
C PHE A 138 -16.20 15.06 -11.32
N GLY A 139 -15.24 14.17 -11.55
CA GLY A 139 -15.10 13.46 -12.82
C GLY A 139 -14.26 14.23 -13.86
N GLY A 140 -13.85 13.55 -14.94
CA GLY A 140 -13.18 14.18 -16.07
C GLY A 140 -11.65 14.28 -15.99
N GLY A 141 -11.01 13.48 -15.15
CA GLY A 141 -9.54 13.43 -15.08
C GLY A 141 -8.89 12.81 -16.32
N SER A 142 -7.88 13.48 -16.88
CA SER A 142 -7.03 12.94 -17.96
C SER A 142 -5.90 12.05 -17.46
N ALA A 143 -5.67 12.00 -16.16
CA ALA A 143 -4.63 11.20 -15.52
C ALA A 143 -5.12 9.80 -15.14
N GLN A 144 -4.19 8.89 -14.96
CA GLN A 144 -4.44 7.55 -14.44
C GLN A 144 -3.52 7.23 -13.27
N MET A 145 -4.09 6.62 -12.24
CA MET A 145 -3.34 6.14 -11.08
C MET A 145 -3.89 4.79 -10.60
N VAL A 146 -2.99 3.93 -10.14
CA VAL A 146 -3.33 2.68 -9.42
C VAL A 146 -2.45 2.50 -8.20
N SER A 147 -2.96 1.75 -7.20
CA SER A 147 -2.17 1.26 -6.07
C SER A 147 -1.72 -0.16 -6.38
N VAL A 148 -0.43 -0.37 -6.62
CA VAL A 148 0.09 -1.71 -6.94
C VAL A 148 0.11 -2.63 -5.72
N SER A 149 0.06 -2.07 -4.52
CA SER A 149 0.06 -2.82 -3.26
C SER A 149 -1.10 -3.80 -3.16
N SER A 150 -2.26 -3.46 -3.73
CA SER A 150 -3.44 -4.32 -3.75
C SER A 150 -3.22 -5.60 -4.55
N ALA A 151 -2.42 -5.52 -5.62
CA ALA A 151 -2.04 -6.69 -6.42
C ALA A 151 -1.09 -7.65 -5.68
N LEU A 152 -0.33 -7.15 -4.70
CA LEU A 152 0.51 -7.99 -3.83
C LEU A 152 -0.33 -8.83 -2.87
N VAL A 153 -1.49 -8.34 -2.47
CA VAL A 153 -2.39 -9.09 -1.55
C VAL A 153 -3.17 -10.17 -2.30
N ASP A 154 -3.62 -9.86 -3.50
CA ASP A 154 -4.50 -10.76 -4.28
C ASP A 154 -3.72 -11.78 -5.12
N SER A 155 -2.41 -11.68 -5.21
CA SER A 155 -1.62 -12.64 -5.99
C SER A 155 -1.45 -13.95 -5.22
N SER A 156 -2.27 -14.93 -5.53
CA SER A 156 -2.16 -16.29 -5.00
C SER A 156 -0.79 -16.92 -5.28
N GLU A 157 -0.11 -16.52 -6.35
CA GLU A 157 1.24 -16.96 -6.69
C GLU A 157 2.30 -16.44 -5.71
N LEU A 158 2.18 -15.17 -5.26
CA LEU A 158 3.02 -14.60 -4.21
C LEU A 158 2.82 -15.31 -2.86
N TRP A 159 1.61 -15.85 -2.62
CA TRP A 159 1.29 -16.60 -1.40
C TRP A 159 1.63 -18.08 -1.48
N ASN A 160 1.88 -18.62 -2.68
CA ASN A 160 2.26 -20.01 -2.92
C ASN A 160 3.79 -20.25 -2.96
N SER A 161 4.60 -19.21 -2.85
CA SER A 161 6.04 -19.35 -2.64
C SER A 161 6.30 -20.05 -1.30
N PRO A 162 7.29 -20.96 -1.19
CA PRO A 162 7.69 -21.55 0.10
C PRO A 162 7.97 -20.52 1.21
N LEU A 163 8.44 -19.34 0.86
CA LEU A 163 8.62 -18.18 1.76
C LEU A 163 7.31 -17.51 2.16
N LEU A 164 6.30 -17.59 1.30
CA LEU A 164 4.98 -17.02 1.55
C LEU A 164 4.01 -18.02 2.16
N SER A 165 4.35 -19.30 2.19
CA SER A 165 3.70 -20.30 3.05
C SER A 165 4.04 -20.09 4.53
N LEU A 166 5.01 -19.21 4.85
CA LEU A 166 5.16 -18.69 6.20
C LEU A 166 3.88 -17.93 6.59
N PRO A 167 3.36 -18.16 7.80
CA PRO A 167 2.21 -17.40 8.28
C PRO A 167 2.49 -15.91 8.16
N LYS A 168 1.45 -15.10 7.89
CA LYS A 168 1.56 -13.62 7.85
C LYS A 168 2.39 -13.17 9.03
N GLU A 169 3.59 -12.69 8.76
CA GLU A 169 4.57 -12.30 9.77
C GLU A 169 4.71 -10.77 9.82
N HIS A 170 5.20 -10.28 10.93
CA HIS A 170 5.57 -8.90 11.16
C HIS A 170 6.88 -8.88 11.95
N GLY A 171 7.94 -8.30 11.41
CA GLY A 171 9.27 -8.40 12.00
C GLY A 171 9.82 -9.83 12.05
N GLY A 172 9.32 -10.75 11.22
CA GLY A 172 9.75 -12.13 11.14
C GLY A 172 10.89 -12.35 10.14
N ALA A 173 10.97 -13.55 9.56
CA ALA A 173 12.05 -13.97 8.67
C ALA A 173 12.20 -13.08 7.43
N ARG A 174 11.08 -12.69 6.81
CA ARG A 174 11.08 -11.85 5.60
C ARG A 174 11.59 -10.45 5.90
N ASP A 175 11.05 -9.79 6.93
CA ASP A 175 11.44 -8.44 7.28
C ASP A 175 12.90 -8.38 7.73
N THR A 176 13.34 -9.38 8.52
CA THR A 176 14.72 -9.52 8.99
C THR A 176 15.67 -9.76 7.82
N GLY A 177 15.38 -10.73 6.96
CA GLY A 177 16.21 -11.03 5.79
C GLY A 177 16.27 -9.86 4.80
N PHE A 178 15.19 -9.10 4.67
CA PHE A 178 15.16 -7.87 3.88
C PHE A 178 16.15 -6.83 4.43
N MET A 179 16.09 -6.56 5.73
CA MET A 179 17.01 -5.59 6.34
C MET A 179 18.45 -6.08 6.36
N MET A 180 18.70 -7.38 6.57
CA MET A 180 20.02 -7.98 6.40
C MET A 180 20.60 -7.79 5.00
N HIS A 181 19.75 -7.74 3.98
CA HIS A 181 20.20 -7.50 2.61
C HIS A 181 20.50 -6.03 2.31
N PHE A 182 19.64 -5.12 2.72
CA PHE A 182 19.72 -3.71 2.34
C PHE A 182 20.40 -2.81 3.37
N ASN A 183 20.31 -3.14 4.64
CA ASN A 183 20.88 -2.38 5.76
C ASN A 183 21.33 -3.32 6.88
N PRO A 184 22.32 -4.19 6.65
CA PRO A 184 22.73 -5.22 7.62
C PRO A 184 23.16 -4.63 8.97
N GLU A 185 23.76 -3.45 8.96
CA GLU A 185 24.21 -2.72 10.15
C GLU A 185 23.05 -2.25 11.05
N SER A 186 21.83 -2.21 10.54
CA SER A 186 20.63 -1.81 11.29
C SER A 186 19.92 -2.99 11.97
N VAL A 187 20.35 -4.22 11.70
CA VAL A 187 19.80 -5.44 12.32
C VAL A 187 20.65 -5.80 13.52
N THR A 188 20.03 -5.94 14.70
CA THR A 188 20.79 -6.32 15.89
C THR A 188 21.26 -7.78 15.86
N SER A 189 22.39 -8.08 16.51
CA SER A 189 22.99 -9.42 16.53
C SER A 189 22.11 -10.49 17.17
N ASP A 190 21.18 -10.09 18.03
CA ASP A 190 20.27 -10.99 18.77
C ASP A 190 19.16 -11.55 17.87
N SER A 191 19.01 -11.06 16.62
CA SER A 191 17.98 -11.54 15.69
C SER A 191 17.98 -13.07 15.52
N ALA A 192 19.17 -13.71 15.56
CA ALA A 192 19.33 -15.15 15.45
C ALA A 192 18.86 -15.92 16.70
N SER A 193 18.78 -15.28 17.86
CA SER A 193 18.38 -15.87 19.14
C SER A 193 16.93 -15.59 19.52
N LEU A 194 16.23 -14.73 18.77
CA LEU A 194 14.85 -14.40 19.05
C LEU A 194 13.92 -15.61 18.87
N PRO A 195 12.96 -15.81 19.80
CA PRO A 195 12.02 -16.92 19.72
C PRO A 195 11.09 -16.76 18.53
N SER A 196 10.67 -17.90 17.96
CA SER A 196 9.60 -17.91 16.97
C SER A 196 8.26 -17.65 17.66
N ILE A 197 7.57 -16.57 17.27
CA ILE A 197 6.25 -16.23 17.79
C ILE A 197 5.21 -16.56 16.70
N PRO A 198 4.25 -17.46 16.97
CA PRO A 198 3.24 -17.81 15.97
C PRO A 198 2.36 -16.62 15.66
N SER A 199 2.03 -16.45 14.36
CA SER A 199 1.08 -15.45 13.91
C SER A 199 -0.21 -15.47 14.74
N PRO A 200 -0.76 -14.31 15.13
CA PRO A 200 -2.05 -14.25 15.79
C PRO A 200 -3.13 -14.77 14.83
N LYS A 201 -3.44 -16.07 14.92
CA LYS A 201 -4.64 -16.61 14.28
C LYS A 201 -5.85 -15.94 14.93
N ALA A 202 -6.93 -15.78 14.16
CA ALA A 202 -8.16 -15.09 14.58
C ALA A 202 -8.91 -15.82 15.71
N SER A 203 -8.28 -15.99 16.87
CA SER A 203 -8.95 -16.38 18.11
C SER A 203 -9.12 -15.11 18.96
N PRO A 204 -10.25 -14.94 19.64
CA PRO A 204 -10.50 -13.77 20.49
C PRO A 204 -9.38 -13.51 21.51
N ALA A 205 -8.84 -14.56 22.12
CA ALA A 205 -7.77 -14.45 23.11
C ALA A 205 -6.46 -13.91 22.51
N ARG A 206 -6.12 -14.29 21.24
CA ARG A 206 -4.92 -13.81 20.54
C ARG A 206 -5.08 -12.39 20.05
N LEU A 207 -6.30 -12.04 19.59
CA LEU A 207 -6.63 -10.65 19.24
C LEU A 207 -6.51 -9.73 20.47
N ILE A 208 -6.94 -10.18 21.66
CA ILE A 208 -6.80 -9.41 22.89
C ILE A 208 -5.33 -9.19 23.23
N ARG A 209 -4.48 -10.21 23.14
CA ARG A 209 -3.04 -10.07 23.37
C ARG A 209 -2.39 -9.12 22.38
N TYR A 210 -2.78 -9.20 21.12
CA TYR A 210 -2.37 -8.30 20.07
C TYR A 210 -2.72 -6.83 20.36
N PHE A 211 -3.99 -6.57 20.73
CA PHE A 211 -4.44 -5.22 21.09
C PHE A 211 -3.85 -4.70 22.41
N ARG A 212 -3.41 -5.59 23.31
CA ARG A 212 -2.74 -5.22 24.57
C ARG A 212 -1.24 -4.97 24.41
N HIS A 213 -0.71 -5.06 23.19
CA HIS A 213 0.73 -4.92 22.94
C HIS A 213 1.60 -5.87 23.76
N GLU A 214 1.08 -7.07 24.10
CA GLU A 214 1.79 -8.10 24.87
C GLU A 214 2.85 -8.83 24.04
N LEU A 215 2.91 -8.55 22.73
CA LEU A 215 3.95 -9.03 21.83
C LEU A 215 5.06 -7.99 21.74
N ASP A 216 6.32 -8.42 21.69
CA ASP A 216 7.49 -7.54 21.59
C ASP A 216 7.59 -6.81 20.21
N GLY A 217 6.45 -6.52 19.60
CA GLY A 217 6.31 -5.83 18.33
C GLY A 217 6.64 -6.70 17.12
N TYR A 218 6.68 -8.03 17.26
CA TYR A 218 6.85 -8.94 16.13
C TYR A 218 6.10 -10.26 16.31
N TRP A 219 5.88 -10.97 15.20
CA TRP A 219 5.52 -12.39 15.14
C TRP A 219 6.12 -12.98 13.86
N GLY A 220 6.42 -14.24 13.88
CA GLY A 220 7.20 -14.93 12.87
C GLY A 220 8.48 -15.47 13.46
N SER A 221 9.46 -15.78 12.65
CA SER A 221 10.71 -16.43 13.03
C SER A 221 11.93 -15.64 12.52
N PRO A 222 12.39 -14.60 13.23
CA PRO A 222 13.56 -13.81 12.79
C PRO A 222 14.80 -14.67 12.52
N ALA A 223 15.04 -15.69 13.37
CA ALA A 223 16.16 -16.62 13.25
C ALA A 223 16.17 -17.43 11.94
N SER A 224 15.02 -17.55 11.25
CA SER A 224 14.89 -18.27 9.97
C SER A 224 15.10 -17.37 8.76
N SER A 225 15.62 -16.17 8.94
CA SER A 225 15.82 -15.20 7.85
C SER A 225 16.86 -15.68 6.83
N SER A 226 16.61 -15.41 5.56
CA SER A 226 17.47 -15.74 4.43
C SER A 226 17.54 -14.59 3.44
N VAL A 227 18.76 -14.11 3.18
CA VAL A 227 19.01 -13.03 2.22
C VAL A 227 18.74 -13.48 0.78
N SER A 228 19.10 -14.73 0.44
CA SER A 228 18.87 -15.28 -0.91
C SER A 228 17.39 -15.36 -1.26
N ASP A 229 16.58 -15.76 -0.28
CA ASP A 229 15.14 -15.91 -0.45
C ASP A 229 14.47 -14.56 -0.63
N VAL A 230 14.92 -13.54 0.11
CA VAL A 230 14.41 -12.16 -0.04
C VAL A 230 14.76 -11.58 -1.41
N LYS A 231 15.95 -11.82 -1.93
CA LYS A 231 16.31 -11.38 -3.29
C LYS A 231 15.40 -11.98 -4.34
N SER A 232 15.17 -13.30 -4.26
CA SER A 232 14.27 -14.00 -5.19
C SER A 232 12.84 -13.48 -5.09
N LEU A 233 12.38 -13.22 -3.88
CA LEU A 233 11.05 -12.68 -3.63
C LEU A 233 10.88 -11.27 -4.22
N LEU A 234 11.81 -10.36 -3.97
CA LEU A 234 11.72 -8.98 -4.47
C LEU A 234 11.78 -8.92 -5.99
N SER A 235 12.62 -9.75 -6.62
CA SER A 235 12.66 -9.83 -8.08
C SER A 235 11.36 -10.40 -8.65
N GLY A 236 10.80 -11.43 -8.05
CA GLY A 236 9.50 -12.01 -8.42
C GLY A 236 8.34 -11.04 -8.24
N ASP A 237 8.31 -10.30 -7.14
CA ASP A 237 7.31 -9.26 -6.87
C ASP A 237 7.39 -8.15 -7.94
N ALA A 238 8.58 -7.66 -8.25
CA ALA A 238 8.78 -6.61 -9.25
C ALA A 238 8.38 -7.09 -10.67
N GLU A 239 8.76 -8.31 -11.03
CA GLU A 239 8.40 -8.91 -12.33
C GLU A 239 6.89 -9.12 -12.47
N SER A 240 6.24 -9.67 -11.43
CA SER A 240 4.79 -9.88 -11.39
C SER A 240 4.03 -8.57 -11.50
N LEU A 241 4.43 -7.55 -10.73
CA LEU A 241 3.81 -6.22 -10.79
C LEU A 241 4.02 -5.55 -12.14
N ALA A 242 5.22 -5.63 -12.71
CA ALA A 242 5.50 -5.09 -14.05
C ALA A 242 4.62 -5.75 -15.10
N THR A 243 4.48 -7.08 -15.07
CA THR A 243 3.62 -7.82 -16.00
C THR A 243 2.16 -7.37 -15.91
N ARG A 244 1.64 -7.10 -14.71
CA ARG A 244 0.27 -6.59 -14.52
C ARG A 244 0.11 -5.12 -14.91
N LEU A 245 1.18 -4.32 -14.80
CA LEU A 245 1.13 -2.88 -15.12
C LEU A 245 1.20 -2.61 -16.62
N LEU A 246 1.85 -3.48 -17.42
CA LEU A 246 1.99 -3.25 -18.86
C LEU A 246 0.65 -3.00 -19.57
N PRO A 247 -0.38 -3.88 -19.46
CA PRO A 247 -1.67 -3.64 -20.13
C PRO A 247 -2.35 -2.36 -19.65
N TRP A 248 -2.16 -2.00 -18.39
CA TRP A 248 -2.73 -0.77 -17.85
C TRP A 248 -2.01 0.48 -18.38
N LEU A 249 -0.67 0.46 -18.51
CA LEU A 249 0.10 1.57 -19.08
C LEU A 249 -0.22 1.75 -20.58
N GLU A 250 -0.42 0.65 -21.29
CA GLU A 250 -0.84 0.65 -22.70
C GLU A 250 -2.33 0.95 -22.92
N ARG A 251 -3.09 1.19 -21.82
CA ARG A 251 -4.53 1.49 -21.81
C ARG A 251 -5.39 0.39 -22.44
N SER A 252 -4.88 -0.84 -22.54
CA SER A 252 -5.58 -1.99 -23.09
C SER A 252 -6.47 -2.71 -22.07
N GLU A 253 -6.18 -2.58 -20.76
CA GLU A 253 -6.94 -3.21 -19.69
C GLU A 253 -7.27 -2.27 -18.54
N GLY A 254 -8.36 -2.58 -17.85
CA GLY A 254 -8.91 -1.73 -16.80
C GLY A 254 -8.25 -1.90 -15.43
N LYS A 255 -8.57 -0.99 -14.51
CA LYS A 255 -8.00 -0.82 -13.16
C LYS A 255 -8.40 -1.88 -12.15
N ARG A 256 -9.32 -2.80 -12.48
CA ARG A 256 -9.91 -3.75 -11.52
C ARG A 256 -8.90 -4.69 -10.87
N GLN A 257 -7.83 -5.02 -11.56
CA GLN A 257 -6.75 -5.88 -11.05
C GLN A 257 -5.91 -5.24 -9.94
N PHE A 258 -6.05 -3.92 -9.70
CA PHE A 258 -5.36 -3.18 -8.66
C PHE A 258 -6.29 -2.74 -7.51
N LEU A 259 -7.47 -3.36 -7.40
CA LEU A 259 -8.39 -3.13 -6.30
C LEU A 259 -8.41 -4.34 -5.38
N SER A 260 -8.13 -4.12 -4.11
CA SER A 260 -8.27 -5.15 -3.07
C SER A 260 -9.75 -5.48 -2.81
N ALA A 261 -9.99 -6.61 -2.16
CA ALA A 261 -11.34 -6.95 -1.69
C ALA A 261 -11.91 -5.89 -0.75
N TYR A 262 -11.04 -5.17 -0.03
CA TYR A 262 -11.41 -4.09 0.90
C TYR A 262 -11.85 -2.80 0.18
N GLY A 263 -11.31 -2.52 -1.01
CA GLY A 263 -11.67 -1.35 -1.81
C GLY A 263 -13.11 -1.36 -2.34
N ARG A 264 -13.80 -2.51 -2.22
CA ARG A 264 -15.23 -2.63 -2.52
C ARG A 264 -16.11 -2.02 -1.43
N PHE A 265 -15.57 -1.84 -0.23
CA PHE A 265 -16.27 -1.25 0.91
C PHE A 265 -15.56 0.03 1.31
N PRO A 266 -16.27 1.13 1.55
CA PRO A 266 -15.68 2.38 2.00
C PRO A 266 -15.20 2.25 3.45
N VAL A 267 -14.01 1.67 3.65
CA VAL A 267 -13.39 1.46 4.98
C VAL A 267 -12.64 2.71 5.45
N ASN A 268 -12.51 3.69 4.60
CA ASN A 268 -11.93 4.98 4.94
C ASN A 268 -12.86 5.72 5.92
N GLY A 269 -12.34 6.08 7.10
CA GLY A 269 -13.13 6.58 8.21
C GLY A 269 -14.02 7.80 7.90
N SER A 270 -13.64 8.65 6.95
CA SER A 270 -14.46 9.79 6.53
C SER A 270 -15.59 9.38 5.58
N PHE A 271 -15.29 8.56 4.59
CA PHE A 271 -16.30 8.07 3.66
C PHE A 271 -17.24 7.05 4.32
N PHE A 272 -16.71 6.16 5.16
CA PHE A 272 -17.52 5.19 5.89
C PHE A 272 -18.58 5.88 6.75
N LYS A 273 -18.20 6.93 7.51
CA LYS A 273 -19.15 7.71 8.31
C LYS A 273 -20.21 8.40 7.44
N ALA A 274 -19.83 8.97 6.30
CA ALA A 274 -20.76 9.61 5.38
C ALA A 274 -21.73 8.60 4.77
N TYR A 275 -21.26 7.44 4.32
CA TYR A 275 -22.11 6.37 3.79
C TYR A 275 -23.01 5.77 4.88
N LEU A 276 -22.50 5.56 6.09
CA LEU A 276 -23.29 5.06 7.21
C LEU A 276 -24.41 6.03 7.57
N LEU A 277 -24.09 7.32 7.66
CA LEU A 277 -25.10 8.36 7.93
C LEU A 277 -26.14 8.45 6.80
N ALA A 278 -25.71 8.37 5.54
CA ALA A 278 -26.62 8.34 4.40
C ALA A 278 -27.52 7.09 4.41
N ALA A 279 -26.96 5.92 4.72
CA ALA A 279 -27.73 4.68 4.85
C ALA A 279 -28.75 4.75 6.00
N ILE A 280 -28.33 5.24 7.17
CA ILE A 280 -29.24 5.46 8.34
C ILE A 280 -30.35 6.45 7.94
N PHE A 281 -29.99 7.57 7.31
CA PHE A 281 -30.96 8.56 6.86
C PHE A 281 -31.96 7.94 5.88
N PHE A 282 -31.48 7.15 4.92
CA PHE A 282 -32.35 6.49 3.94
C PHE A 282 -33.31 5.50 4.61
N VAL A 283 -32.83 4.70 5.55
CA VAL A 283 -33.68 3.76 6.32
C VAL A 283 -34.73 4.52 7.14
N VAL A 284 -34.33 5.57 7.84
CA VAL A 284 -35.26 6.40 8.65
C VAL A 284 -36.33 7.05 7.77
N MET A 285 -35.91 7.61 6.62
CA MET A 285 -36.83 8.21 5.67
C MET A 285 -37.80 7.20 5.08
N THR A 286 -37.33 6.00 4.74
CA THR A 286 -38.18 4.91 4.25
C THR A 286 -39.25 4.52 5.28
N PHE A 287 -38.83 4.33 6.54
CA PHE A 287 -39.74 4.04 7.65
C PHE A 287 -40.73 5.17 7.86
N TRP A 288 -40.29 6.42 7.82
CA TRP A 288 -41.16 7.59 7.97
C TRP A 288 -42.21 7.67 6.83
N VAL A 289 -41.80 7.45 5.59
CA VAL A 289 -42.73 7.42 4.45
C VAL A 289 -43.76 6.30 4.60
N LEU A 290 -43.29 5.07 4.92
CA LEU A 290 -44.21 3.95 5.12
C LEU A 290 -45.20 4.21 6.27
N TRP A 291 -44.75 4.82 7.35
CA TRP A 291 -45.62 5.20 8.46
C TRP A 291 -46.61 6.30 8.08
N SER A 292 -46.15 7.31 7.35
CA SER A 292 -47.04 8.39 6.85
C SER A 292 -48.11 7.89 5.86
N MET A 293 -47.82 6.76 5.20
CA MET A 293 -48.78 6.13 4.26
C MET A 293 -49.69 5.11 4.94
N LYS A 294 -49.50 4.82 6.24
CA LYS A 294 -50.28 3.80 6.96
C LYS A 294 -51.79 4.09 6.88
N ASP A 295 -52.18 5.36 7.08
CA ASP A 295 -53.59 5.78 7.08
C ASP A 295 -54.22 5.80 5.65
N VAL A 296 -53.39 5.65 4.60
CA VAL A 296 -53.87 5.58 3.20
C VAL A 296 -54.26 4.13 2.84
N PHE A 297 -53.76 3.14 3.58
CA PHE A 297 -53.98 1.71 3.31
C PHE A 297 -54.85 1.01 4.38
N GLU A 298 -55.33 1.76 5.40
CA GLU A 298 -56.35 1.25 6.29
C GLU A 298 -57.72 1.49 5.65
N PRO A 299 -58.56 0.44 5.43
CA PRO A 299 -59.87 0.56 4.77
C PRO A 299 -60.92 1.27 5.61
#